data_a38c39a2224fffc563e5ee1faaeee3b5
#
_entry.id   a38c39a2224fffc563e5ee1faaeee3b5
#
_cell.length_a   1.000
_cell.length_b   1.000
_cell.length_c   1.000
_cell.angle_alpha   90.00
_cell.angle_beta   90.00
_cell.angle_gamma   90.00
#
_symmetry.space_group_name_H-M   'P 1'
#
loop_
_entity.id
_entity.type
_entity.pdbx_description
1 polymer ?
#
loop_
_entity_poly.entity_id
_entity_poly.type
_entity_poly.pdbx_seq_one_letter_code
_entity_poly.pdbx_strand_id
1 'polypeptide(L)'
;MNRKKTAGLLVVAMGLSLALTGCGETTVQVEGLPQEFHAYEDNGDVNSTVTIDNVDYTIEDDPYLRKQQDITVTVSGSYTYVNEDATATQAPEIAVQLVDKKGNATDTNHVGKVSITKKEVGEAYEDTYTFSVSKGGAYTVKLAEKK
;
A
#
# COMPACT_ATOMS: atom_id res chain seq x y z
N MET A 1 18.39 10.07 19.06
CA MET A 1 17.19 10.91 19.04
C MET A 1 16.47 10.67 17.71
N ASN A 2 15.50 9.74 17.72
CA ASN A 2 14.79 9.31 16.51
C ASN A 2 13.78 10.38 16.12
N ARG A 3 14.04 11.10 15.05
CA ARG A 3 13.07 12.00 14.46
C ARG A 3 12.14 11.19 13.55
N LYS A 4 11.01 10.77 14.07
CA LYS A 4 9.89 10.31 13.25
C LYS A 4 9.37 11.51 12.47
N LYS A 5 9.62 11.55 11.19
CA LYS A 5 8.95 12.50 10.30
C LYS A 5 7.68 11.83 9.80
N THR A 6 6.58 12.09 10.48
CA THR A 6 5.26 11.70 10.01
C THR A 6 4.85 12.76 8.98
N ALA A 7 4.87 12.41 7.71
CA ALA A 7 4.31 13.24 6.67
C ALA A 7 2.94 12.66 6.29
N GLY A 8 1.91 13.08 7.00
CA GLY A 8 0.54 12.87 6.56
C GLY A 8 0.27 13.79 5.38
N LEU A 9 0.14 13.26 4.18
CA LEU A 9 -0.27 14.00 3.02
C LEU A 9 -1.57 13.43 2.49
N LEU A 10 -2.64 14.18 2.67
CA LEU A 10 -3.92 13.95 2.02
C LEU A 10 -3.73 14.26 0.53
N VAL A 11 -3.55 13.25 -0.30
CA VAL A 11 -3.44 13.44 -1.74
C VAL A 11 -4.81 13.27 -2.37
N VAL A 12 -5.48 14.40 -2.57
CA VAL A 12 -6.52 14.51 -3.60
C VAL A 12 -5.81 14.54 -4.94
N ALA A 13 -6.21 13.61 -5.81
CA ALA A 13 -5.68 13.40 -7.13
C ALA A 13 -5.61 14.68 -7.99
N MET A 14 -4.68 14.67 -8.90
CA MET A 14 -4.40 15.53 -10.04
C MET A 14 -3.39 16.64 -9.77
N GLY A 15 -2.23 16.42 -10.31
CA GLY A 15 -1.28 17.50 -10.57
C GLY A 15 0.14 16.96 -10.60
N LEU A 16 0.76 17.14 -11.75
CA LEU A 16 2.19 17.04 -11.93
C LEU A 16 2.87 17.89 -10.85
N SER A 17 3.21 17.32 -9.71
CA SER A 17 4.12 17.99 -8.81
C SER A 17 5.54 17.65 -9.27
N LEU A 18 6.15 18.61 -9.95
CA LEU A 18 7.59 18.65 -10.13
C LEU A 18 8.22 18.70 -8.74
N ALA A 19 8.59 17.54 -8.23
CA ALA A 19 9.40 17.45 -7.03
C ALA A 19 10.74 18.07 -7.34
N LEU A 20 11.00 19.22 -6.76
CA LEU A 20 12.35 19.79 -6.67
C LEU A 20 13.18 18.78 -5.87
N THR A 21 13.99 18.00 -6.58
CA THR A 21 14.92 17.06 -6.01
C THR A 21 16.05 17.83 -5.33
N GLY A 22 15.92 18.10 -4.02
CA GLY A 22 17.07 18.36 -3.17
C GLY A 22 17.94 17.10 -3.14
N CYS A 23 19.23 17.20 -3.44
CA CYS A 23 20.19 16.09 -3.33
C CYS A 23 20.09 15.46 -1.95
N GLY A 24 19.66 14.18 -1.86
CA GLY A 24 19.78 13.33 -0.68
C GLY A 24 18.49 13.02 0.09
N GLU A 25 17.33 13.55 -0.25
CA GLU A 25 16.06 13.15 0.38
C GLU A 25 15.36 12.07 -0.43
N THR A 26 14.89 11.03 0.28
CA THR A 26 14.02 10.01 -0.30
C THR A 26 12.62 10.58 -0.46
N THR A 27 12.05 10.42 -1.64
CA THR A 27 10.69 10.87 -1.96
C THR A 27 9.80 9.68 -2.31
N VAL A 28 8.54 9.75 -1.90
CA VAL A 28 7.53 8.74 -2.21
C VAL A 28 6.31 9.43 -2.80
N GLN A 29 5.81 8.88 -3.91
CA GLN A 29 4.58 9.30 -4.54
C GLN A 29 3.57 8.13 -4.53
N VAL A 30 2.29 8.46 -4.53
CA VAL A 30 1.19 7.50 -4.61
C VAL A 30 0.37 7.80 -5.84
N GLU A 31 0.06 6.78 -6.63
CA GLU A 31 -0.71 6.90 -7.86
C GLU A 31 -1.92 5.97 -7.86
N GLY A 32 -2.97 6.36 -8.59
CA GLY A 32 -4.08 5.48 -8.97
C GLY A 32 -5.15 5.24 -7.91
N LEU A 33 -5.32 6.14 -6.93
CA LEU A 33 -6.39 6.05 -5.97
C LEU A 33 -7.65 6.85 -6.39
N PRO A 34 -8.86 6.40 -6.01
CA PRO A 34 -9.18 5.14 -5.34
C PRO A 34 -9.06 3.94 -6.26
N GLN A 35 -8.85 2.74 -5.69
CA GLN A 35 -8.74 1.50 -6.44
C GLN A 35 -9.50 0.37 -5.74
N GLU A 36 -10.19 -0.47 -6.53
CA GLU A 36 -10.92 -1.63 -6.03
C GLU A 36 -10.09 -2.91 -6.18
N PHE A 37 -10.22 -3.79 -5.20
CA PHE A 37 -9.58 -5.09 -5.15
C PHE A 37 -10.59 -6.16 -4.76
N HIS A 38 -10.46 -7.36 -5.33
CA HIS A 38 -11.42 -8.44 -5.15
C HIS A 38 -10.76 -9.68 -4.54
N ALA A 39 -11.47 -10.33 -3.64
CA ALA A 39 -11.21 -11.72 -3.28
C ALA A 39 -12.22 -12.61 -3.98
N TYR A 40 -11.80 -13.80 -4.40
CA TYR A 40 -12.63 -14.73 -5.13
C TYR A 40 -12.76 -16.04 -4.38
N GLU A 41 -13.90 -16.69 -4.55
CA GLU A 41 -14.13 -18.07 -4.11
C GLU A 41 -13.57 -19.07 -5.13
N ASP A 42 -13.46 -20.33 -4.75
CA ASP A 42 -12.93 -21.39 -5.62
C ASP A 42 -13.73 -21.57 -6.91
N ASN A 43 -15.02 -21.22 -6.89
CA ASN A 43 -15.90 -21.24 -8.05
C ASN A 43 -15.76 -20.02 -8.98
N GLY A 44 -14.94 -19.03 -8.59
CA GLY A 44 -14.69 -17.79 -9.32
C GLY A 44 -15.63 -16.64 -8.98
N ASP A 45 -16.58 -16.84 -8.07
CA ASP A 45 -17.46 -15.75 -7.61
C ASP A 45 -16.69 -14.77 -6.72
N VAL A 46 -17.11 -13.50 -6.71
CA VAL A 46 -16.52 -12.51 -5.83
C VAL A 46 -16.96 -12.77 -4.39
N ASN A 47 -15.98 -13.02 -3.52
CA ASN A 47 -16.20 -13.20 -2.08
C ASN A 47 -16.33 -11.85 -1.36
N SER A 48 -15.38 -10.94 -1.63
CA SER A 48 -15.41 -9.59 -1.09
C SER A 48 -14.70 -8.59 -2.02
N THR A 49 -15.07 -7.33 -1.89
CA THR A 49 -14.45 -6.20 -2.58
C THR A 49 -14.06 -5.14 -1.56
N VAL A 50 -12.84 -4.65 -1.69
CA VAL A 50 -12.31 -3.55 -0.89
C VAL A 50 -11.97 -2.41 -1.81
N THR A 51 -12.36 -1.20 -1.45
CA THR A 51 -11.90 0.02 -2.10
C THR A 51 -10.82 0.64 -1.23
N ILE A 52 -9.61 0.76 -1.75
CA ILE A 52 -8.52 1.51 -1.12
C ILE A 52 -8.63 2.95 -1.59
N ASP A 53 -8.81 3.85 -0.67
CA ASP A 53 -8.99 5.29 -0.92
C ASP A 53 -7.86 6.13 -0.33
N ASN A 54 -7.03 5.56 0.55
CA ASN A 54 -5.91 6.24 1.15
C ASN A 54 -4.67 5.34 1.24
N VAL A 55 -3.52 5.95 1.02
CA VAL A 55 -2.19 5.35 1.24
C VAL A 55 -1.34 6.35 1.99
N ASP A 56 -0.94 5.99 3.20
CA ASP A 56 0.02 6.72 4.00
C ASP A 56 1.39 6.04 3.98
N TYR A 57 2.44 6.79 4.27
CA TYR A 57 3.77 6.22 4.41
C TYR A 57 4.61 6.93 5.47
N THR A 58 5.57 6.19 6.02
CA THR A 58 6.63 6.75 6.86
C THR A 58 7.99 6.35 6.29
N ILE A 59 9.00 7.20 6.50
CA ILE A 59 10.38 6.93 6.10
C ILE A 59 11.24 7.00 7.36
N GLU A 60 11.94 5.90 7.66
CA GLU A 60 12.84 5.81 8.80
C GLU A 60 14.25 5.43 8.33
N ASP A 61 15.28 6.05 8.91
CA ASP A 61 16.67 5.68 8.64
C ASP A 61 16.99 4.32 9.28
N ASP A 62 17.61 3.43 8.51
CA ASP A 62 18.12 2.18 9.08
C ASP A 62 19.22 2.49 10.12
N PRO A 63 19.07 2.01 11.37
CA PRO A 63 20.01 2.33 12.45
C PRO A 63 21.41 1.74 12.24
N TYR A 64 21.52 0.72 11.39
CA TYR A 64 22.77 -0.01 11.15
C TYR A 64 23.38 0.28 9.78
N LEU A 65 22.54 0.55 8.78
CA LEU A 65 22.94 0.74 7.39
C LEU A 65 22.71 2.18 6.95
N ARG A 66 23.71 3.03 7.11
CA ARG A 66 23.66 4.49 6.86
C ARG A 66 23.14 4.90 5.46
N LYS A 67 23.15 3.99 4.50
CA LYS A 67 22.71 4.22 3.11
C LYS A 67 21.34 3.63 2.83
N GLN A 68 20.68 3.05 3.82
CA GLN A 68 19.35 2.44 3.68
C GLN A 68 18.33 3.15 4.56
N GLN A 69 17.10 3.04 4.14
CA GLN A 69 15.92 3.52 4.84
C GLN A 69 14.81 2.50 4.70
N ASP A 70 13.96 2.44 5.72
CA ASP A 70 12.73 1.68 5.66
C ASP A 70 11.56 2.60 5.31
N ILE A 71 10.82 2.25 4.26
CA ILE A 71 9.57 2.90 3.88
C ILE A 71 8.45 1.96 4.30
N THR A 72 7.67 2.39 5.27
CA THR A 72 6.47 1.68 5.71
C THR A 72 5.25 2.32 5.06
N VAL A 73 4.53 1.53 4.27
CA VAL A 73 3.33 1.95 3.52
C VAL A 73 2.12 1.33 4.19
N THR A 74 1.15 2.15 4.55
CA THR A 74 -0.16 1.72 5.07
C THR A 74 -1.23 2.02 4.06
N VAL A 75 -1.91 0.98 3.60
CA VAL A 75 -3.08 1.09 2.71
C VAL A 75 -4.34 1.00 3.54
N SER A 76 -5.30 1.88 3.29
CA SER A 76 -6.56 1.88 4.02
C SER A 76 -7.75 2.21 3.12
N GLY A 77 -8.90 1.71 3.52
CA GLY A 77 -10.15 1.86 2.80
C GLY A 77 -11.28 1.15 3.51
N SER A 78 -12.23 0.65 2.75
CA SER A 78 -13.39 -0.04 3.32
C SER A 78 -13.89 -1.18 2.43
N TYR A 79 -14.59 -2.13 3.06
CA TYR A 79 -15.33 -3.16 2.33
C TYR A 79 -16.52 -2.53 1.62
N THR A 80 -16.57 -2.69 0.31
CA THR A 80 -17.66 -2.19 -0.56
C THR A 80 -18.63 -3.30 -0.96
N TYR A 81 -18.20 -4.56 -0.87
CA TYR A 81 -19.02 -5.73 -1.11
C TYR A 81 -18.55 -6.90 -0.24
N VAL A 82 -19.49 -7.67 0.28
CA VAL A 82 -19.25 -8.94 0.97
C VAL A 82 -20.35 -9.92 0.53
N ASN A 83 -19.95 -11.10 0.03
CA ASN A 83 -20.88 -12.15 -0.30
C ASN A 83 -21.44 -12.77 0.99
N GLU A 84 -22.72 -12.58 1.26
CA GLU A 84 -23.39 -13.08 2.46
C GLU A 84 -23.51 -14.60 2.49
N ASP A 85 -23.53 -15.24 1.34
CA ASP A 85 -23.64 -16.70 1.20
C ASP A 85 -22.28 -17.41 1.32
N ALA A 86 -21.18 -16.67 1.34
CA ALA A 86 -19.85 -17.23 1.49
C ALA A 86 -19.67 -17.93 2.85
N THR A 87 -19.02 -19.09 2.84
CA THR A 87 -18.72 -19.84 4.07
C THR A 87 -17.71 -19.12 4.97
N ALA A 88 -16.85 -18.30 4.36
CA ALA A 88 -15.90 -17.43 5.07
C ALA A 88 -15.64 -16.18 4.24
N THR A 89 -15.49 -15.03 4.90
CA THR A 89 -15.05 -13.81 4.24
C THR A 89 -13.54 -13.79 4.15
N GLN A 90 -13.04 -13.58 2.94
CA GLN A 90 -11.61 -13.41 2.67
C GLN A 90 -11.34 -11.95 2.32
N ALA A 91 -10.25 -11.40 2.85
CA ALA A 91 -9.76 -10.10 2.40
C ALA A 91 -9.08 -10.26 1.03
N PRO A 92 -9.22 -9.28 0.12
CA PRO A 92 -8.42 -9.23 -1.09
C PRO A 92 -6.93 -9.22 -0.76
N GLU A 93 -6.14 -9.96 -1.54
CA GLU A 93 -4.68 -9.84 -1.47
C GLU A 93 -4.22 -8.68 -2.34
N ILE A 94 -3.66 -7.66 -1.71
CA ILE A 94 -3.18 -6.47 -2.40
C ILE A 94 -1.65 -6.54 -2.46
N ALA A 95 -1.12 -6.49 -3.68
CA ALA A 95 0.30 -6.35 -3.89
C ALA A 95 0.68 -4.87 -3.83
N VAL A 96 1.53 -4.50 -2.89
CA VAL A 96 2.11 -3.16 -2.79
C VAL A 96 3.52 -3.21 -3.34
N GLN A 97 3.83 -2.33 -4.27
CA GLN A 97 5.14 -2.23 -4.89
C GLN A 97 5.67 -0.80 -4.76
N LEU A 98 6.94 -0.68 -4.42
CA LEU A 98 7.69 0.55 -4.63
C LEU A 98 8.44 0.45 -5.95
N VAL A 99 8.17 1.39 -6.85
CA VAL A 99 8.80 1.45 -8.17
C VAL A 99 9.77 2.62 -8.20
N ASP A 100 11.02 2.35 -8.58
CA ASP A 100 12.04 3.39 -8.71
C ASP A 100 11.86 4.23 -9.99
N LYS A 101 12.68 5.26 -10.18
CA LYS A 101 12.67 6.12 -11.38
C LYS A 101 12.93 5.36 -12.69
N LYS A 102 13.51 4.17 -12.63
CA LYS A 102 13.80 3.33 -13.80
C LYS A 102 12.67 2.34 -14.10
N GLY A 103 11.64 2.31 -13.26
CA GLY A 103 10.53 1.37 -13.38
C GLY A 103 10.80 0.01 -12.74
N ASN A 104 11.88 -0.16 -11.96
CA ASN A 104 12.14 -1.39 -11.25
C ASN A 104 11.31 -1.44 -9.98
N ALA A 105 10.54 -2.50 -9.82
CA ALA A 105 9.81 -2.76 -8.59
C ALA A 105 10.77 -3.35 -7.54
N THR A 106 10.62 -2.90 -6.29
CA THR A 106 11.22 -3.56 -5.13
C THR A 106 10.48 -4.88 -4.87
N ASP A 107 11.15 -5.80 -4.18
CA ASP A 107 10.53 -7.05 -3.80
C ASP A 107 9.21 -6.81 -3.05
N THR A 108 8.19 -7.54 -3.46
CA THR A 108 6.86 -7.43 -2.86
C THR A 108 6.85 -8.26 -1.58
N ASN A 109 6.73 -7.62 -0.43
CA ASN A 109 6.44 -8.32 0.79
C ASN A 109 5.00 -8.81 0.76
N HIS A 110 4.83 -10.13 0.78
CA HIS A 110 3.53 -10.77 0.81
C HIS A 110 3.09 -10.98 2.25
N VAL A 111 2.07 -10.27 2.66
CA VAL A 111 1.31 -10.69 3.83
C VAL A 111 0.42 -11.85 3.40
N GLY A 112 0.52 -12.97 4.12
CA GLY A 112 -0.28 -14.15 3.80
C GLY A 112 -1.78 -13.87 3.89
N LYS A 113 -2.59 -14.69 3.19
CA LYS A 113 -4.05 -14.67 3.31
C LYS A 113 -4.47 -14.69 4.78
N VAL A 114 -4.98 -13.57 5.25
CA VAL A 114 -5.64 -13.54 6.55
C VAL A 114 -7.10 -13.91 6.31
N SER A 115 -7.48 -15.11 6.79
CA SER A 115 -8.90 -15.45 6.89
C SER A 115 -9.50 -14.58 7.99
N ILE A 116 -10.40 -13.68 7.62
CA ILE A 116 -11.07 -12.81 8.55
C ILE A 116 -12.48 -13.26 8.81
N THR A 117 -12.99 -12.94 9.98
CA THR A 117 -14.41 -13.08 10.32
C THR A 117 -15.23 -12.27 9.31
N LYS A 118 -16.41 -12.77 8.95
CA LYS A 118 -17.34 -12.09 8.02
C LYS A 118 -17.43 -10.60 8.36
N LYS A 119 -17.10 -9.76 7.39
CA LYS A 119 -17.13 -8.31 7.51
C LYS A 119 -18.38 -7.75 6.84
N GLU A 120 -18.94 -6.72 7.43
CA GLU A 120 -20.05 -5.98 6.81
C GLU A 120 -19.52 -4.93 5.83
N VAL A 121 -20.34 -4.58 4.84
CA VAL A 121 -20.04 -3.46 3.93
C VAL A 121 -19.88 -2.17 4.74
N GLY A 122 -18.84 -1.39 4.43
CA GLY A 122 -18.49 -0.16 5.14
C GLY A 122 -17.50 -0.35 6.30
N GLU A 123 -17.20 -1.61 6.72
CA GLU A 123 -16.13 -1.82 7.69
C GLU A 123 -14.76 -1.44 7.13
N ALA A 124 -13.90 -0.92 8.01
CA ALA A 124 -12.56 -0.50 7.66
C ALA A 124 -11.68 -1.68 7.23
N TYR A 125 -10.85 -1.42 6.23
CA TYR A 125 -9.75 -2.26 5.81
C TYR A 125 -8.45 -1.49 6.01
N GLU A 126 -7.45 -2.13 6.58
CA GLU A 126 -6.11 -1.56 6.72
C GLU A 126 -5.07 -2.67 6.64
N ASP A 127 -3.99 -2.41 5.94
CA ASP A 127 -2.82 -3.29 5.90
C ASP A 127 -1.54 -2.46 5.75
N THR A 128 -0.41 -3.01 6.23
CA THR A 128 0.85 -2.28 6.32
C THR A 128 2.01 -3.12 5.77
N TYR A 129 2.86 -2.49 4.98
CA TYR A 129 4.00 -3.11 4.30
C TYR A 129 5.27 -2.29 4.53
N THR A 130 6.39 -2.95 4.81
CA THR A 130 7.69 -2.29 5.00
C THR A 130 8.68 -2.72 3.93
N PHE A 131 9.35 -1.74 3.35
CA PHE A 131 10.35 -1.91 2.30
C PHE A 131 11.67 -1.29 2.72
N SER A 132 12.77 -2.04 2.61
CA SER A 132 14.10 -1.49 2.79
C SER A 132 14.64 -0.99 1.44
N VAL A 133 14.98 0.26 1.36
CA VAL A 133 15.37 0.95 0.12
C VAL A 133 16.64 1.77 0.30
N SER A 134 17.28 2.11 -0.80
CA SER A 134 18.42 3.02 -0.78
C SER A 134 17.98 4.44 -0.45
N LYS A 135 18.72 5.10 0.43
CA LYS A 135 18.53 6.50 0.80
C LYS A 135 18.71 7.43 -0.40
N GLY A 136 17.87 8.47 -0.48
CA GLY A 136 17.94 9.46 -1.56
C GLY A 136 17.29 9.03 -2.87
N GLY A 137 16.57 7.90 -2.88
CA GLY A 137 15.80 7.45 -4.03
C GLY A 137 14.46 8.18 -4.18
N ALA A 138 13.89 8.12 -5.37
CA ALA A 138 12.51 8.52 -5.60
C ALA A 138 11.70 7.29 -6.01
N TYR A 139 10.62 7.06 -5.28
CA TYR A 139 9.80 5.87 -5.39
C TYR A 139 8.34 6.25 -5.65
N THR A 140 7.63 5.38 -6.36
CA THR A 140 6.18 5.47 -6.54
C THR A 140 5.55 4.22 -5.94
N VAL A 141 4.57 4.39 -5.07
CA VAL A 141 3.75 3.29 -4.56
C VAL A 141 2.73 2.93 -5.63
N LYS A 142 2.71 1.65 -6.01
CA LYS A 142 1.70 1.07 -6.89
C LYS A 142 1.00 -0.08 -6.19
N LEU A 143 -0.31 -0.13 -6.36
CA LEU A 143 -1.15 -1.21 -5.87
C LEU A 143 -1.58 -2.07 -7.05
N ALA A 144 -1.59 -3.38 -6.84
CA ALA A 144 -2.09 -4.33 -7.82
C ALA A 144 -2.79 -5.48 -7.10
N GLU A 145 -3.75 -6.09 -7.78
CA GLU A 145 -4.37 -7.32 -7.33
C GLU A 145 -3.36 -8.46 -7.48
N LYS A 146 -3.18 -9.24 -6.42
CA LYS A 146 -2.35 -10.44 -6.50
C LYS A 146 -3.14 -11.52 -7.22
N LYS A 147 -2.61 -11.96 -8.33
CA LYS A 147 -3.15 -13.10 -9.10
C LYS A 147 -2.64 -14.43 -8.56
#